data_35f5507f08e62e044abea70ac4ac9404
#
_entry.id   35f5507f08e62e044abea70ac4ac9404
#
_cell.length_a   1.000
_cell.length_b   1.000
_cell.length_c   1.000
_cell.angle_alpha   90.00
_cell.angle_beta   90.00
_cell.angle_gamma   90.00
#
_symmetry.space_group_name_H-M   'P 1'
#
loop_
_entity.id
_entity.type
_entity.pdbx_description
1 polymer ?
#
loop_
_entity_poly.entity_id
_entity_poly.type
_entity_poly.pdbx_seq_one_letter_code
_entity_poly.pdbx_strand_id
1 'polypeptide(L)'
;MTVPLLLVVPRVRKEGLVWLSYALVFLGSVGWTLLDSKDLLTTQYIGMVAVSLYMPVCTIVGSAVWTAAGKKSRVGLRKYFLACIPVCLMGLAVAVWFSTDYAGSIKELMKSSMMYMFPEESLGFSIEPVVDTVVSLMTLMFVPMGMVAAGLPVLVSELILYRNDEAWQYDFAFMKLPDVFVWAFLGSWALALGFNFIQVPVWVRSVCWNLAFGLGLLYAIQGISILVALFRRRTAAVSAGRVVILVLCLCMMPGLNLACLVGLPILGVLETWIRFR
;
A
#
# COMPACT_ATOMS: atom_id res chain seq x y z
N MET A 1 -1.70 -13.42 -7.82
CA MET A 1 -1.45 -14.81 -7.36
C MET A 1 -1.75 -15.05 -5.88
N THR A 2 -1.53 -14.09 -4.98
CA THR A 2 -1.75 -14.24 -3.52
C THR A 2 -3.21 -14.36 -3.10
N VAL A 3 -4.17 -13.69 -3.75
CA VAL A 3 -5.61 -13.76 -3.41
C VAL A 3 -6.15 -15.19 -3.47
N PRO A 4 -5.97 -15.97 -4.56
CA PRO A 4 -6.41 -17.36 -4.59
C PRO A 4 -5.79 -18.20 -3.48
N LEU A 5 -4.53 -17.95 -3.16
CA LEU A 5 -3.80 -18.66 -2.12
C LEU A 5 -4.38 -18.37 -0.74
N LEU A 6 -4.69 -17.12 -0.42
CA LEU A 6 -5.36 -16.71 0.82
C LEU A 6 -6.77 -17.30 0.95
N LEU A 7 -7.49 -17.50 -0.15
CA LEU A 7 -8.81 -18.16 -0.14
C LEU A 7 -8.75 -19.65 0.19
N VAL A 8 -7.62 -20.30 -0.15
CA VAL A 8 -7.42 -21.74 0.13
C VAL A 8 -6.92 -21.99 1.56
N VAL A 9 -6.17 -21.05 2.14
CA VAL A 9 -5.58 -21.17 3.49
C VAL A 9 -6.56 -21.66 4.58
N PRO A 10 -7.79 -21.12 4.69
CA PRO A 10 -8.72 -21.59 5.72
C PRO A 10 -9.17 -23.02 5.53
N ARG A 11 -9.07 -23.57 4.31
CA ARG A 11 -9.47 -24.94 3.94
C ARG A 11 -8.34 -25.95 4.09
N VAL A 12 -7.08 -25.49 4.12
CA VAL A 12 -5.91 -26.36 4.22
C VAL A 12 -5.58 -26.60 5.69
N ARG A 13 -5.73 -27.85 6.15
CA ARG A 13 -5.40 -28.24 7.52
C ARG A 13 -3.89 -28.25 7.84
N LYS A 14 -3.03 -28.32 6.83
CA LYS A 14 -1.57 -28.40 6.98
C LYS A 14 -0.93 -27.04 6.78
N GLU A 15 -0.62 -26.35 7.86
CA GLU A 15 0.04 -25.03 7.84
C GLU A 15 1.35 -25.02 7.03
N GLY A 16 2.09 -26.13 7.05
CA GLY A 16 3.35 -26.26 6.29
C GLY A 16 3.19 -26.11 4.75
N LEU A 17 2.05 -26.54 4.17
CA LEU A 17 1.80 -26.37 2.73
C LEU A 17 1.57 -24.90 2.37
N VAL A 18 0.99 -24.12 3.27
CA VAL A 18 0.77 -22.68 3.07
C VAL A 18 2.11 -21.95 3.07
N TRP A 19 2.97 -22.24 4.05
CA TRP A 19 4.31 -21.64 4.11
C TRP A 19 5.17 -22.04 2.92
N LEU A 20 5.08 -23.31 2.48
CA LEU A 20 5.76 -23.78 1.28
C LEU A 20 5.31 -23.02 0.04
N SER A 21 4.01 -22.75 -0.11
CA SER A 21 3.50 -22.00 -1.26
C SER A 21 3.95 -20.53 -1.26
N TYR A 22 4.06 -19.88 -0.09
CA TYR A 22 4.66 -18.54 -0.01
C TYR A 22 6.15 -18.56 -0.39
N ALA A 23 6.90 -19.56 0.09
CA ALA A 23 8.30 -19.72 -0.26
C ALA A 23 8.48 -19.94 -1.78
N LEU A 24 7.64 -20.77 -2.40
CA LEU A 24 7.67 -21.01 -3.85
C LEU A 24 7.34 -19.75 -4.66
N VAL A 25 6.34 -18.97 -4.24
CA VAL A 25 6.01 -17.68 -4.90
C VAL A 25 7.15 -16.70 -4.75
N PHE A 26 7.79 -16.64 -3.58
CA PHE A 26 8.95 -15.77 -3.34
C PHE A 26 10.13 -16.19 -4.23
N LEU A 27 10.51 -17.48 -4.21
CA LEU A 27 11.60 -18.01 -5.01
C LEU A 27 11.32 -17.85 -6.51
N GLY A 28 10.08 -18.06 -6.94
CA GLY A 28 9.66 -17.81 -8.32
C GLY A 28 9.79 -16.35 -8.73
N SER A 29 9.42 -15.40 -7.84
CA SER A 29 9.56 -13.97 -8.10
C SER A 29 11.04 -13.57 -8.18
N VAL A 30 11.86 -14.04 -7.24
CA VAL A 30 13.32 -13.82 -7.26
C VAL A 30 13.95 -14.44 -8.50
N GLY A 31 13.62 -15.71 -8.79
CA GLY A 31 14.14 -16.41 -9.97
C GLY A 31 13.79 -15.71 -11.27
N TRP A 32 12.53 -15.27 -11.41
CA TRP A 32 12.10 -14.48 -12.58
C TRP A 32 12.89 -13.20 -12.73
N THR A 33 13.02 -12.41 -11.64
CA THR A 33 13.77 -11.15 -11.67
C THR A 33 15.24 -11.36 -12.00
N LEU A 34 15.87 -12.41 -11.46
CA LEU A 34 17.27 -12.75 -11.75
C LEU A 34 17.46 -13.26 -13.18
N LEU A 35 16.48 -13.97 -13.75
CA LEU A 35 16.54 -14.45 -15.13
C LEU A 35 16.38 -13.30 -16.13
N ASP A 36 15.52 -12.35 -15.82
CA ASP A 36 15.28 -11.16 -16.64
C ASP A 36 16.48 -10.20 -16.61
N SER A 37 17.27 -10.23 -15.53
CA SER A 37 18.41 -9.35 -15.30
C SER A 37 19.79 -9.96 -15.61
N LYS A 38 19.86 -11.09 -16.32
CA LYS A 38 21.12 -11.83 -16.56
C LYS A 38 22.24 -11.01 -17.21
N ASP A 39 21.89 -10.05 -18.06
CA ASP A 39 22.87 -9.20 -18.76
C ASP A 39 23.26 -7.95 -17.97
N LEU A 40 22.75 -7.79 -16.76
CA LEU A 40 22.67 -6.52 -16.04
C LEU A 40 23.35 -6.57 -14.65
N LEU A 41 24.24 -7.53 -14.41
CA LEU A 41 24.92 -7.78 -13.12
C LEU A 41 25.92 -6.69 -12.67
N THR A 42 25.78 -5.46 -13.14
CA THR A 42 26.49 -4.31 -12.58
C THR A 42 25.79 -3.77 -11.36
N THR A 43 26.51 -3.16 -10.44
CA THR A 43 26.03 -2.60 -9.15
C THR A 43 24.80 -1.68 -9.32
N GLN A 44 24.65 -1.04 -10.48
CA GLN A 44 23.54 -0.15 -10.84
C GLN A 44 22.20 -0.87 -10.89
N TYR A 45 22.17 -2.15 -11.20
CA TYR A 45 20.93 -2.94 -11.35
C TYR A 45 20.46 -3.61 -10.07
N ILE A 46 21.32 -3.72 -9.04
CA ILE A 46 20.89 -4.23 -7.72
C ILE A 46 19.72 -3.40 -7.18
N GLY A 47 19.76 -2.09 -7.39
CA GLY A 47 18.67 -1.20 -7.00
C GLY A 47 17.36 -1.47 -7.73
N MET A 48 17.41 -1.73 -9.05
CA MET A 48 16.21 -2.09 -9.81
C MET A 48 15.61 -3.42 -9.35
N VAL A 49 16.46 -4.42 -9.16
CA VAL A 49 16.04 -5.73 -8.65
C VAL A 49 15.40 -5.58 -7.27
N ALA A 50 16.01 -4.79 -6.37
CA ALA A 50 15.46 -4.55 -5.04
C ALA A 50 14.09 -3.84 -5.10
N VAL A 51 13.93 -2.82 -5.93
CA VAL A 51 12.64 -2.12 -6.13
C VAL A 51 11.60 -3.03 -6.77
N SER A 52 11.99 -3.84 -7.76
CA SER A 52 11.10 -4.80 -8.41
C SER A 52 10.63 -5.90 -7.46
N LEU A 53 11.48 -6.36 -6.56
CA LEU A 53 11.16 -7.37 -5.55
C LEU A 53 10.38 -6.80 -4.36
N TYR A 54 10.43 -5.49 -4.13
CA TYR A 54 9.78 -4.87 -2.97
C TYR A 54 8.29 -5.18 -2.90
N MET A 55 7.53 -4.98 -3.98
CA MET A 55 6.09 -5.25 -4.03
C MET A 55 5.73 -6.73 -3.80
N PRO A 56 6.33 -7.71 -4.50
CA PRO A 56 6.12 -9.13 -4.21
C PRO A 56 6.43 -9.50 -2.75
N VAL A 57 7.54 -9.00 -2.20
CA VAL A 57 7.93 -9.26 -0.81
C VAL A 57 6.90 -8.68 0.16
N CYS A 58 6.44 -7.43 -0.02
CA CYS A 58 5.39 -6.84 0.79
C CYS A 58 4.10 -7.68 0.77
N THR A 59 3.70 -8.15 -0.41
CA THR A 59 2.51 -8.99 -0.58
C THR A 59 2.63 -10.32 0.17
N ILE A 60 3.79 -10.96 0.11
CA ILE A 60 4.09 -12.23 0.79
C ILE A 60 4.12 -12.02 2.31
N VAL A 61 4.85 -11.00 2.78
CA VAL A 61 4.96 -10.68 4.21
C VAL A 61 3.58 -10.36 4.80
N GLY A 62 2.78 -9.51 4.12
CA GLY A 62 1.44 -9.18 4.55
C GLY A 62 0.55 -10.40 4.65
N SER A 63 0.56 -11.26 3.63
CA SER A 63 -0.21 -12.50 3.59
C SER A 63 0.24 -13.51 4.65
N ALA A 64 1.55 -13.63 4.90
CA ALA A 64 2.13 -14.51 5.89
C ALA A 64 1.75 -14.08 7.32
N VAL A 65 1.87 -12.79 7.63
CA VAL A 65 1.48 -12.23 8.93
C VAL A 65 -0.03 -12.40 9.16
N TRP A 66 -0.85 -12.16 8.13
CA TRP A 66 -2.29 -12.38 8.21
C TRP A 66 -2.64 -13.84 8.50
N THR A 67 -1.93 -14.78 7.86
CA THR A 67 -2.11 -16.23 8.08
C THR A 67 -1.72 -16.62 9.49
N ALA A 68 -0.58 -16.11 9.99
CA ALA A 68 -0.09 -16.38 11.34
C ALA A 68 -1.03 -15.82 12.43
N ALA A 69 -1.59 -14.62 12.22
CA ALA A 69 -2.55 -13.99 13.12
C ALA A 69 -3.95 -14.64 13.10
N GLY A 70 -4.22 -15.51 12.12
CA GLY A 70 -5.53 -15.88 11.62
C GLY A 70 -6.49 -16.63 12.53
N LYS A 71 -6.04 -17.31 13.59
CA LYS A 71 -6.95 -18.19 14.35
C LYS A 71 -7.60 -17.56 15.59
N LYS A 72 -7.05 -16.48 16.12
CA LYS A 72 -7.50 -15.93 17.42
C LYS A 72 -8.35 -14.66 17.37
N SER A 73 -8.45 -13.98 16.25
CA SER A 73 -9.20 -12.72 16.17
C SER A 73 -10.15 -12.72 14.97
N ARG A 74 -11.44 -12.50 15.23
CA ARG A 74 -12.46 -12.31 14.18
C ARG A 74 -12.28 -11.00 13.42
N VAL A 75 -11.52 -10.05 13.96
CA VAL A 75 -11.43 -8.68 13.44
C VAL A 75 -10.22 -8.54 12.53
N GLY A 76 -10.46 -8.39 11.23
CA GLY A 76 -9.45 -8.21 10.18
C GLY A 76 -8.51 -7.03 10.40
N LEU A 77 -8.95 -5.95 11.08
CA LEU A 77 -8.13 -4.76 11.27
C LEU A 77 -6.87 -4.99 12.10
N ARG A 78 -6.98 -5.69 13.24
CA ARG A 78 -5.79 -5.97 14.07
C ARG A 78 -4.77 -6.79 13.30
N LYS A 79 -5.25 -7.72 12.47
CA LYS A 79 -4.40 -8.51 11.57
C LYS A 79 -3.79 -7.64 10.49
N TYR A 80 -4.58 -6.73 9.90
CA TYR A 80 -4.10 -5.77 8.92
C TYR A 80 -3.02 -4.88 9.49
N PHE A 81 -3.21 -4.32 10.69
CA PHE A 81 -2.17 -3.53 11.36
C PHE A 81 -0.90 -4.32 11.63
N LEU A 82 -1.02 -5.55 12.13
CA LEU A 82 0.14 -6.40 12.34
C LEU A 82 0.88 -6.69 11.03
N ALA A 83 0.16 -6.85 9.92
CA ALA A 83 0.77 -7.01 8.60
C ALA A 83 1.43 -5.72 8.09
N CYS A 84 0.85 -4.55 8.39
CA CYS A 84 1.39 -3.25 7.95
C CYS A 84 2.71 -2.88 8.66
N ILE A 85 2.91 -3.27 9.93
CA ILE A 85 4.12 -2.89 10.68
C ILE A 85 5.42 -3.29 9.96
N PRO A 86 5.67 -4.59 9.65
CA PRO A 86 6.90 -4.98 8.96
C PRO A 86 7.01 -4.35 7.57
N VAL A 87 5.89 -4.17 6.88
CA VAL A 87 5.85 -3.54 5.55
C VAL A 87 6.20 -2.06 5.63
N CYS A 88 5.72 -1.33 6.65
CA CYS A 88 6.10 0.06 6.89
C CYS A 88 7.60 0.20 7.19
N LEU A 89 8.14 -0.66 8.07
CA LEU A 89 9.57 -0.63 8.39
C LEU A 89 10.43 -0.91 7.16
N MET A 90 10.03 -1.89 6.36
CA MET A 90 10.70 -2.24 5.11
C MET A 90 10.60 -1.11 4.08
N GLY A 91 9.41 -0.50 3.94
CA GLY A 91 9.17 0.63 3.05
C GLY A 91 9.99 1.86 3.42
N LEU A 92 10.11 2.17 4.71
CA LEU A 92 10.97 3.25 5.19
C LEU A 92 12.45 2.97 4.93
N ALA A 93 12.91 1.74 5.18
CA ALA A 93 14.29 1.35 4.90
C ALA A 93 14.61 1.48 3.40
N VAL A 94 13.72 0.99 2.53
CA VAL A 94 13.85 1.12 1.07
C VAL A 94 13.81 2.59 0.63
N ALA A 95 12.92 3.40 1.20
CA ALA A 95 12.80 4.82 0.88
C ALA A 95 14.08 5.61 1.24
N VAL A 96 14.67 5.33 2.42
CA VAL A 96 15.94 5.94 2.84
C VAL A 96 17.05 5.51 1.91
N TRP A 97 17.22 4.22 1.71
CA TRP A 97 18.26 3.67 0.85
C TRP A 97 18.15 4.18 -0.60
N PHE A 98 16.93 4.20 -1.17
CA PHE A 98 16.69 4.71 -2.51
C PHE A 98 17.01 6.21 -2.61
N SER A 99 16.67 7.01 -1.60
CA SER A 99 16.89 8.45 -1.61
C SER A 99 18.36 8.85 -1.44
N THR A 100 19.20 8.00 -0.82
CA THR A 100 20.62 8.29 -0.59
C THR A 100 21.51 7.81 -1.74
N ASP A 101 21.32 6.57 -2.20
CA ASP A 101 22.33 5.90 -3.03
C ASP A 101 21.88 5.63 -4.48
N TYR A 102 20.58 5.45 -4.71
CA TYR A 102 20.10 4.89 -5.97
C TYR A 102 19.24 5.80 -6.84
N ALA A 103 18.71 6.90 -6.31
CA ALA A 103 17.84 7.80 -7.05
C ALA A 103 18.48 8.31 -8.36
N GLY A 104 19.77 8.62 -8.34
CA GLY A 104 20.53 9.07 -9.50
C GLY A 104 20.65 8.00 -10.59
N SER A 105 21.04 6.79 -10.22
CA SER A 105 21.23 5.67 -11.15
C SER A 105 19.93 5.24 -11.81
N ILE A 106 18.83 5.20 -11.05
CA ILE A 106 17.50 4.87 -11.58
C ILE A 106 16.99 5.97 -12.51
N LYS A 107 17.26 7.24 -12.18
CA LYS A 107 16.92 8.37 -13.04
C LYS A 107 17.57 8.24 -14.41
N GLU A 108 18.88 7.97 -14.47
CA GLU A 108 19.60 7.78 -15.74
C GLU A 108 19.06 6.60 -16.54
N LEU A 109 18.78 5.49 -15.87
CA LEU A 109 18.23 4.32 -16.51
C LEU A 109 16.82 4.54 -17.04
N MET A 110 15.95 5.19 -16.28
CA MET A 110 14.60 5.56 -16.74
C MET A 110 14.67 6.52 -17.93
N LYS A 111 15.59 7.50 -17.86
CA LYS A 111 15.82 8.44 -18.97
C LYS A 111 16.24 7.70 -20.23
N SER A 112 17.22 6.81 -20.16
CA SER A 112 17.68 6.02 -21.30
C SER A 112 16.59 5.09 -21.86
N SER A 113 15.83 4.44 -21.00
CA SER A 113 14.71 3.57 -21.40
C SER A 113 13.57 4.34 -22.06
N MET A 114 13.22 5.53 -21.51
CA MET A 114 12.19 6.38 -22.10
C MET A 114 12.63 6.99 -23.44
N MET A 115 13.90 7.40 -23.55
CA MET A 115 14.46 7.89 -24.83
C MET A 115 14.47 6.81 -25.91
N TYR A 116 14.71 5.53 -25.53
CA TYR A 116 14.64 4.42 -26.45
C TYR A 116 13.22 4.15 -26.96
N MET A 117 12.21 4.24 -26.08
CA MET A 117 10.81 4.01 -26.44
C MET A 117 10.17 5.22 -27.16
N PHE A 118 10.55 6.43 -26.75
CA PHE A 118 9.97 7.69 -27.20
C PHE A 118 11.10 8.69 -27.53
N PRO A 119 11.57 8.74 -28.77
CA PRO A 119 12.55 9.75 -29.17
C PRO A 119 12.03 11.17 -28.88
N GLU A 120 12.85 12.04 -28.31
CA GLU A 120 12.45 13.41 -27.93
C GLU A 120 11.87 14.22 -29.10
N GLU A 121 12.35 13.95 -30.31
CA GLU A 121 11.85 14.56 -31.55
C GLU A 121 10.35 14.27 -31.80
N SER A 122 9.85 13.13 -31.29
CA SER A 122 8.44 12.74 -31.47
C SER A 122 7.51 13.28 -30.39
N LEU A 123 8.04 13.68 -29.22
CA LEU A 123 7.24 14.08 -28.06
C LEU A 123 6.98 15.59 -27.98
N GLY A 124 7.83 16.41 -28.57
CA GLY A 124 7.71 17.88 -28.50
C GLY A 124 7.94 18.48 -27.11
N PHE A 125 8.36 17.67 -26.11
CA PHE A 125 8.73 18.10 -24.77
C PHE A 125 9.91 17.29 -24.22
N SER A 126 10.65 17.86 -23.27
CA SER A 126 11.77 17.16 -22.62
C SER A 126 11.28 16.06 -21.68
N ILE A 127 11.89 14.87 -21.76
CA ILE A 127 11.59 13.71 -20.91
C ILE A 127 12.12 13.92 -19.47
N GLU A 128 13.12 14.73 -19.30
CA GLU A 128 13.84 14.90 -18.02
C GLU A 128 12.95 15.32 -16.84
N PRO A 129 12.06 16.35 -16.97
CA PRO A 129 11.15 16.72 -15.89
C PRO A 129 10.17 15.63 -15.51
N VAL A 130 9.76 14.81 -16.48
CA VAL A 130 8.85 13.68 -16.26
C VAL A 130 9.55 12.61 -15.44
N VAL A 131 10.77 12.22 -15.81
CA VAL A 131 11.59 11.25 -15.07
C VAL A 131 11.86 11.75 -13.65
N ASP A 132 12.23 13.02 -13.48
CA ASP A 132 12.44 13.62 -12.17
C ASP A 132 11.22 13.55 -11.27
N THR A 133 10.06 13.85 -11.83
CA THR A 133 8.80 13.78 -11.11
C THR A 133 8.47 12.35 -10.70
N VAL A 134 8.62 11.39 -11.61
CA VAL A 134 8.32 9.96 -11.32
C VAL A 134 9.26 9.42 -10.26
N VAL A 135 10.56 9.63 -10.36
CA VAL A 135 11.54 9.17 -9.37
C VAL A 135 11.28 9.80 -8.00
N SER A 136 10.97 11.10 -7.96
CA SER A 136 10.60 11.80 -6.73
C SER A 136 9.34 11.19 -6.11
N LEU A 137 8.28 10.97 -6.89
CA LEU A 137 7.04 10.34 -6.41
C LEU A 137 7.29 8.92 -5.89
N MET A 138 8.09 8.11 -6.58
CA MET A 138 8.46 6.77 -6.09
C MET A 138 9.10 6.84 -4.71
N THR A 139 10.03 7.77 -4.50
CA THR A 139 10.72 7.96 -3.22
C THR A 139 9.76 8.29 -2.08
N LEU A 140 8.67 9.01 -2.35
CA LEU A 140 7.67 9.43 -1.36
C LEU A 140 6.59 8.37 -1.09
N MET A 141 6.49 7.33 -1.93
CA MET A 141 5.34 6.42 -1.97
C MET A 141 5.67 4.97 -1.59
N PHE A 142 6.90 4.63 -1.18
CA PHE A 142 7.27 3.24 -0.87
C PHE A 142 6.39 2.63 0.22
N VAL A 143 6.19 3.33 1.34
CA VAL A 143 5.35 2.83 2.43
C VAL A 143 3.89 2.62 2.00
N PRO A 144 3.19 3.61 1.44
CA PRO A 144 1.80 3.41 1.03
C PRO A 144 1.67 2.35 -0.08
N MET A 145 2.60 2.28 -1.03
CA MET A 145 2.60 1.23 -2.06
C MET A 145 2.77 -0.17 -1.45
N GLY A 146 3.72 -0.33 -0.52
CA GLY A 146 3.91 -1.58 0.21
C GLY A 146 2.68 -1.97 1.04
N MET A 147 2.05 -1.01 1.71
CA MET A 147 0.81 -1.24 2.49
C MET A 147 -0.35 -1.67 1.58
N VAL A 148 -0.50 -1.06 0.41
CA VAL A 148 -1.50 -1.48 -0.59
C VAL A 148 -1.18 -2.88 -1.09
N ALA A 149 0.07 -3.16 -1.46
CA ALA A 149 0.48 -4.48 -1.94
C ALA A 149 0.25 -5.59 -0.92
N ALA A 150 0.51 -5.32 0.36
CA ALA A 150 0.28 -6.27 1.43
C ALA A 150 -1.20 -6.38 1.83
N GLY A 151 -1.90 -5.26 1.90
CA GLY A 151 -3.24 -5.17 2.46
C GLY A 151 -4.36 -5.45 1.47
N LEU A 152 -4.22 -5.06 0.21
CA LEU A 152 -5.28 -5.24 -0.78
C LEU A 152 -5.64 -6.72 -1.01
N PRO A 153 -4.68 -7.66 -1.19
CA PRO A 153 -5.00 -9.08 -1.31
C PRO A 153 -5.69 -9.64 -0.07
N VAL A 154 -5.27 -9.21 1.13
CA VAL A 154 -5.87 -9.61 2.40
C VAL A 154 -7.31 -9.12 2.48
N LEU A 155 -7.54 -7.82 2.22
CA LEU A 155 -8.88 -7.21 2.24
C LEU A 155 -9.83 -7.89 1.25
N VAL A 156 -9.39 -8.09 0.00
CA VAL A 156 -10.19 -8.75 -1.03
C VAL A 156 -10.52 -10.18 -0.61
N SER A 157 -9.57 -10.91 -0.06
CA SER A 157 -9.79 -12.28 0.41
C SER A 157 -10.79 -12.34 1.57
N GLU A 158 -10.70 -11.43 2.53
CA GLU A 158 -11.65 -11.33 3.64
C GLU A 158 -13.06 -10.96 3.16
N LEU A 159 -13.18 -10.00 2.25
CA LEU A 159 -14.46 -9.62 1.65
C LEU A 159 -15.17 -10.79 0.93
N ILE A 160 -14.39 -11.68 0.30
CA ILE A 160 -14.91 -12.86 -0.38
C ILE A 160 -15.28 -13.94 0.63
N LEU A 161 -14.39 -14.24 1.60
CA LEU A 161 -14.58 -15.30 2.59
C LEU A 161 -15.74 -15.02 3.55
N TYR A 162 -15.86 -13.78 4.00
CA TYR A 162 -16.81 -13.37 5.03
C TYR A 162 -17.97 -12.51 4.48
N ARG A 163 -18.22 -12.61 3.16
CA ARG A 163 -19.27 -11.79 2.50
C ARG A 163 -20.67 -11.97 3.11
N ASN A 164 -20.96 -13.15 3.68
CA ASN A 164 -22.25 -13.49 4.30
C ASN A 164 -22.17 -13.53 5.84
N ASP A 165 -21.01 -13.19 6.43
CA ASP A 165 -20.84 -13.17 7.88
C ASP A 165 -21.22 -11.79 8.42
N GLU A 166 -22.38 -11.68 9.05
CA GLU A 166 -22.88 -10.42 9.60
C GLU A 166 -22.01 -9.89 10.72
N ALA A 167 -21.40 -10.77 11.53
CA ALA A 167 -20.53 -10.36 12.61
C ALA A 167 -19.25 -9.70 12.06
N TRP A 168 -18.64 -10.28 11.01
CA TRP A 168 -17.49 -9.68 10.34
C TRP A 168 -17.84 -8.33 9.70
N GLN A 169 -19.00 -8.26 9.03
CA GLN A 169 -19.44 -7.01 8.40
C GLN A 169 -19.70 -5.90 9.43
N TYR A 170 -20.23 -6.28 10.60
CA TYR A 170 -20.40 -5.35 11.72
C TYR A 170 -19.05 -4.87 12.24
N ASP A 171 -18.13 -5.80 12.53
CA ASP A 171 -16.80 -5.49 13.02
C ASP A 171 -16.02 -4.58 12.03
N PHE A 172 -16.15 -4.83 10.72
CA PHE A 172 -15.57 -3.96 9.69
C PHE A 172 -16.21 -2.56 9.69
N ALA A 173 -17.54 -2.48 9.78
CA ALA A 173 -18.25 -1.19 9.79
C ALA A 173 -17.92 -0.34 11.03
N PHE A 174 -17.59 -0.96 12.17
CA PHE A 174 -17.26 -0.25 13.42
C PHE A 174 -15.77 -0.19 13.72
N MET A 175 -14.95 -0.47 12.70
CA MET A 175 -13.52 -0.40 12.78
C MET A 175 -13.03 1.02 13.09
N LYS A 176 -12.27 1.20 14.18
CA LYS A 176 -11.71 2.49 14.60
C LYS A 176 -10.22 2.37 14.91
N LEU A 177 -9.44 3.34 14.41
CA LEU A 177 -8.05 3.52 14.78
C LEU A 177 -7.94 4.09 16.20
N PRO A 178 -6.89 3.74 16.98
CA PRO A 178 -6.62 4.39 18.24
C PRO A 178 -6.46 5.91 18.07
N ASP A 179 -7.05 6.69 18.97
CA ASP A 179 -7.07 8.16 18.87
C ASP A 179 -5.65 8.79 18.86
N VAL A 180 -4.65 8.09 19.39
CA VAL A 180 -3.24 8.50 19.37
C VAL A 180 -2.69 8.63 17.92
N PHE A 181 -3.20 7.84 16.97
CA PHE A 181 -2.76 7.88 15.58
C PHE A 181 -3.09 9.21 14.87
N VAL A 182 -4.11 9.96 15.36
CA VAL A 182 -4.42 11.28 14.81
C VAL A 182 -3.26 12.25 14.98
N TRP A 183 -2.63 12.24 16.14
CA TRP A 183 -1.48 13.12 16.39
C TRP A 183 -0.27 12.74 15.53
N ALA A 184 -0.05 11.44 15.35
CA ALA A 184 1.00 10.96 14.42
C ALA A 184 0.69 11.36 12.97
N PHE A 185 -0.57 11.27 12.53
CA PHE A 185 -1.01 11.71 11.20
C PHE A 185 -0.82 13.22 11.03
N LEU A 186 -1.35 14.04 11.92
CA LEU A 186 -1.23 15.49 11.84
C LEU A 186 0.23 15.93 11.94
N GLY A 187 1.01 15.32 12.84
CA GLY A 187 2.44 15.59 12.99
C GLY A 187 3.23 15.25 11.73
N SER A 188 3.01 14.09 11.12
CA SER A 188 3.69 13.69 9.89
C SER A 188 3.38 14.63 8.72
N TRP A 189 2.11 15.06 8.56
CA TRP A 189 1.71 16.04 7.55
C TRP A 189 2.30 17.43 7.82
N ALA A 190 2.28 17.88 9.08
CA ALA A 190 2.87 19.18 9.45
C ALA A 190 4.39 19.19 9.16
N LEU A 191 5.10 18.11 9.49
CA LEU A 191 6.53 17.98 9.18
C LEU A 191 6.78 17.90 7.68
N ALA A 192 6.02 17.05 6.94
CA ALA A 192 6.18 16.89 5.50
C ALA A 192 5.96 18.21 4.75
N LEU A 193 4.96 19.00 5.14
CA LEU A 193 4.70 20.31 4.56
C LEU A 193 5.70 21.35 5.03
N GLY A 194 6.07 21.36 6.31
CA GLY A 194 7.04 22.30 6.89
C GLY A 194 8.43 22.17 6.26
N PHE A 195 8.84 20.95 5.91
CA PHE A 195 10.13 20.70 5.25
C PHE A 195 10.22 21.16 3.79
N ASN A 196 9.13 21.68 3.21
CA ASN A 196 9.22 22.39 1.95
C ASN A 196 9.79 23.81 2.10
N PHE A 197 9.74 24.38 3.31
CA PHE A 197 10.23 25.73 3.61
C PHE A 197 11.64 25.72 4.25
N ILE A 198 12.14 24.55 4.64
CA ILE A 198 13.41 24.37 5.33
C ILE A 198 14.28 23.40 4.52
N GLN A 199 15.57 23.69 4.39
CA GLN A 199 16.50 22.76 3.76
C GLN A 199 16.80 21.60 4.73
N VAL A 200 16.23 20.44 4.41
CA VAL A 200 16.48 19.18 5.15
C VAL A 200 17.04 18.13 4.19
N PRO A 201 17.80 17.16 4.72
CA PRO A 201 18.26 16.03 3.91
C PRO A 201 17.10 15.31 3.20
N VAL A 202 17.35 14.85 1.96
CA VAL A 202 16.32 14.22 1.12
C VAL A 202 15.69 13.00 1.81
N TRP A 203 16.48 12.20 2.51
CA TRP A 203 15.98 11.03 3.23
C TRP A 203 15.01 11.40 4.35
N VAL A 204 15.21 12.52 5.07
CA VAL A 204 14.29 13.00 6.12
C VAL A 204 12.95 13.38 5.50
N ARG A 205 12.97 14.12 4.40
CA ARG A 205 11.76 14.49 3.64
C ARG A 205 11.02 13.23 3.16
N SER A 206 11.76 12.25 2.61
CA SER A 206 11.20 10.98 2.15
C SER A 206 10.50 10.23 3.27
N VAL A 207 11.12 10.10 4.44
CA VAL A 207 10.52 9.44 5.61
C VAL A 207 9.22 10.12 6.03
N CYS A 208 9.20 11.45 6.15
CA CYS A 208 8.01 12.19 6.59
C CYS A 208 6.84 12.03 5.60
N TRP A 209 7.09 12.13 4.29
CA TRP A 209 6.05 11.92 3.29
C TRP A 209 5.54 10.48 3.25
N ASN A 210 6.44 9.50 3.35
CA ASN A 210 6.05 8.09 3.44
C ASN A 210 5.16 7.81 4.65
N LEU A 211 5.47 8.38 5.81
CA LEU A 211 4.63 8.27 7.02
C LEU A 211 3.30 8.99 6.84
N ALA A 212 3.31 10.22 6.29
CA ALA A 212 2.08 10.98 6.06
C ALA A 212 1.11 10.25 5.14
N PHE A 213 1.58 9.73 4.01
CA PHE A 213 0.75 8.96 3.08
C PHE A 213 0.36 7.58 3.63
N GLY A 214 1.27 6.90 4.34
CA GLY A 214 0.97 5.61 4.98
C GLY A 214 -0.13 5.73 6.04
N LEU A 215 -0.04 6.73 6.92
CA LEU A 215 -1.09 7.03 7.90
C LEU A 215 -2.38 7.51 7.22
N GLY A 216 -2.27 8.29 6.14
CA GLY A 216 -3.40 8.69 5.31
C GLY A 216 -4.16 7.50 4.75
N LEU A 217 -3.46 6.46 4.29
CA LEU A 217 -4.08 5.23 3.80
C LEU A 217 -4.83 4.49 4.91
N LEU A 218 -4.28 4.43 6.14
CA LEU A 218 -5.00 3.84 7.29
C LEU A 218 -6.29 4.58 7.58
N TYR A 219 -6.26 5.92 7.59
CA TYR A 219 -7.47 6.72 7.77
C TYR A 219 -8.43 6.62 6.58
N ALA A 220 -7.95 6.42 5.36
CA ALA A 220 -8.83 6.13 4.22
C ALA A 220 -9.60 4.83 4.42
N ILE A 221 -8.96 3.77 4.93
CA ILE A 221 -9.63 2.50 5.26
C ILE A 221 -10.69 2.73 6.35
N GLN A 222 -10.39 3.53 7.38
CA GLN A 222 -11.38 3.92 8.38
C GLN A 222 -12.53 4.72 7.75
N GLY A 223 -12.25 5.65 6.82
CA GLY A 223 -13.27 6.38 6.07
C GLY A 223 -14.20 5.45 5.28
N ILE A 224 -13.65 4.43 4.63
CA ILE A 224 -14.45 3.40 3.95
C ILE A 224 -15.34 2.65 4.95
N SER A 225 -14.82 2.31 6.14
CA SER A 225 -15.62 1.63 7.18
C SER A 225 -16.79 2.48 7.68
N ILE A 226 -16.60 3.80 7.78
CA ILE A 226 -17.67 4.74 8.11
C ILE A 226 -18.74 4.75 7.02
N LEU A 227 -18.35 4.81 5.75
CA LEU A 227 -19.30 4.72 4.64
C LEU A 227 -20.09 3.42 4.69
N VAL A 228 -19.44 2.29 4.96
CA VAL A 228 -20.14 1.00 5.15
C VAL A 228 -21.17 1.09 6.27
N ALA A 229 -20.82 1.67 7.43
CA ALA A 229 -21.76 1.85 8.55
C ALA A 229 -22.95 2.73 8.16
N LEU A 230 -22.72 3.85 7.47
CA LEU A 230 -23.76 4.78 7.03
C LEU A 230 -24.71 4.15 6.01
N PHE A 231 -24.17 3.42 5.02
CA PHE A 231 -25.00 2.71 4.04
C PHE A 231 -25.85 1.61 4.71
N ARG A 232 -25.30 0.85 5.63
CA ARG A 232 -26.03 -0.20 6.35
C ARG A 232 -27.12 0.34 7.25
N ARG A 233 -26.98 1.54 7.83
CA ARG A 233 -28.04 2.20 8.57
C ARG A 233 -29.28 2.51 7.71
N ARG A 234 -29.08 2.84 6.44
CA ARG A 234 -30.16 3.16 5.51
C ARG A 234 -30.79 1.90 4.89
N THR A 235 -29.99 0.89 4.62
CA THR A 235 -30.41 -0.30 3.91
C THR A 235 -29.63 -1.51 4.43
N ALA A 236 -30.27 -2.33 5.25
CA ALA A 236 -29.65 -3.53 5.85
C ALA A 236 -29.11 -4.55 4.81
N ALA A 237 -29.62 -4.49 3.56
CA ALA A 237 -29.20 -5.39 2.48
C ALA A 237 -27.84 -5.04 1.83
N VAL A 238 -27.20 -3.91 2.21
CA VAL A 238 -25.92 -3.49 1.61
C VAL A 238 -24.76 -4.18 2.33
N SER A 239 -24.06 -5.05 1.61
CA SER A 239 -22.85 -5.70 2.14
C SER A 239 -21.64 -4.76 2.10
N ALA A 240 -20.72 -4.92 3.06
CA ALA A 240 -19.47 -4.16 3.09
C ALA A 240 -18.68 -4.27 1.77
N GLY A 241 -18.67 -5.46 1.15
CA GLY A 241 -18.00 -5.69 -0.13
C GLY A 241 -18.54 -4.81 -1.26
N ARG A 242 -19.85 -4.60 -1.34
CA ARG A 242 -20.44 -3.72 -2.36
C ARG A 242 -19.99 -2.27 -2.20
N VAL A 243 -19.94 -1.78 -0.96
CA VAL A 243 -19.47 -0.41 -0.67
C VAL A 243 -17.99 -0.26 -1.00
N VAL A 244 -17.16 -1.24 -0.62
CA VAL A 244 -15.72 -1.22 -0.92
C VAL A 244 -15.50 -1.22 -2.44
N ILE A 245 -16.17 -2.08 -3.19
CA ILE A 245 -16.06 -2.13 -4.66
C ILE A 245 -16.52 -0.79 -5.26
N LEU A 246 -17.65 -0.24 -4.81
CA LEU A 246 -18.12 1.07 -5.27
C LEU A 246 -17.06 2.16 -5.05
N VAL A 247 -16.47 2.23 -3.86
CA VAL A 247 -15.41 3.21 -3.54
C VAL A 247 -14.18 2.99 -4.43
N LEU A 248 -13.75 1.74 -4.63
CA LEU A 248 -12.62 1.44 -5.52
C LEU A 248 -12.93 1.85 -6.98
N CYS A 249 -14.15 1.63 -7.47
CA CYS A 249 -14.56 2.11 -8.79
C CYS A 249 -14.53 3.65 -8.86
N LEU A 250 -15.01 4.35 -7.82
CA LEU A 250 -14.94 5.83 -7.77
C LEU A 250 -13.50 6.33 -7.77
N CYS A 251 -12.59 5.62 -7.07
CA CYS A 251 -11.16 5.95 -7.07
C CYS A 251 -10.49 5.77 -8.45
N MET A 252 -11.06 4.93 -9.33
CA MET A 252 -10.56 4.75 -10.70
C MET A 252 -11.10 5.80 -11.69
N MET A 253 -12.13 6.56 -11.31
CA MET A 253 -12.71 7.58 -12.18
C MET A 253 -11.88 8.87 -12.15
N PRO A 254 -11.43 9.40 -13.31
CA PRO A 254 -10.73 10.68 -13.38
C PRO A 254 -11.55 11.81 -12.73
N GLY A 255 -10.92 12.62 -11.90
CA GLY A 255 -11.54 13.69 -11.15
C GLY A 255 -12.14 13.25 -9.79
N LEU A 256 -12.80 12.10 -9.70
CA LEU A 256 -13.29 11.56 -8.43
C LEU A 256 -12.18 10.88 -7.62
N ASN A 257 -11.12 10.40 -8.27
CA ASN A 257 -9.96 9.82 -7.61
C ASN A 257 -9.34 10.77 -6.58
N LEU A 258 -9.17 12.05 -6.93
CA LEU A 258 -8.62 13.06 -6.01
C LEU A 258 -9.57 13.31 -4.82
N ALA A 259 -10.87 13.39 -5.09
CA ALA A 259 -11.88 13.55 -4.04
C ALA A 259 -11.88 12.35 -3.08
N CYS A 260 -11.75 11.12 -3.58
CA CYS A 260 -11.62 9.93 -2.76
C CYS A 260 -10.30 9.91 -1.97
N LEU A 261 -9.18 10.25 -2.63
CA LEU A 261 -7.86 10.24 -2.02
C LEU A 261 -7.75 11.20 -0.82
N VAL A 262 -8.43 12.34 -0.90
CA VAL A 262 -8.45 13.36 0.16
C VAL A 262 -9.65 13.16 1.09
N GLY A 263 -10.82 12.91 0.56
CA GLY A 263 -12.07 12.84 1.32
C GLY A 263 -12.14 11.65 2.27
N LEU A 264 -11.65 10.47 1.85
CA LEU A 264 -11.69 9.28 2.70
C LEU A 264 -10.80 9.41 3.94
N PRO A 265 -9.53 9.83 3.85
CA PRO A 265 -8.73 10.10 5.04
C PRO A 265 -9.34 11.17 5.95
N ILE A 266 -9.84 12.27 5.39
CA ILE A 266 -10.49 13.33 6.17
C ILE A 266 -11.69 12.76 6.92
N LEU A 267 -12.56 11.99 6.27
CA LEU A 267 -13.71 11.35 6.91
C LEU A 267 -13.26 10.44 8.07
N GLY A 268 -12.19 9.65 7.85
CA GLY A 268 -11.63 8.79 8.88
C GLY A 268 -11.07 9.56 10.08
N VAL A 269 -10.37 10.66 9.84
CA VAL A 269 -9.80 11.53 10.88
C VAL A 269 -10.91 12.25 11.66
N LEU A 270 -11.92 12.78 10.96
CA LEU A 270 -13.02 13.52 11.59
C LEU A 270 -13.80 12.68 12.61
N GLU A 271 -13.84 11.36 12.45
CA GLU A 271 -14.51 10.47 13.41
C GLU A 271 -13.89 10.52 14.83
N THR A 272 -12.65 10.98 14.95
CA THR A 272 -12.04 11.17 16.27
C THR A 272 -12.77 12.22 17.10
N TRP A 273 -13.33 13.24 16.46
CA TRP A 273 -14.05 14.33 17.11
C TRP A 273 -15.57 14.26 16.92
N ILE A 274 -16.01 13.72 15.77
CA ILE A 274 -17.44 13.65 15.40
C ILE A 274 -17.81 12.18 15.27
N ARG A 275 -18.70 11.70 16.15
CA ARG A 275 -19.17 10.31 16.07
C ARG A 275 -20.18 10.16 14.92
N PHE A 276 -19.77 9.57 13.80
CA PHE A 276 -20.64 9.31 12.66
C PHE A 276 -21.48 8.03 12.81
N ARG A 277 -21.09 7.09 13.67
CA ARG A 277 -21.67 5.75 13.85
C ARG A 277 -21.88 5.39 15.33
#